data_e49ca4dd93b76f3ff693b88c28c2000c
#
_entry.id   e49ca4dd93b76f3ff693b88c28c2000c
#
_cell.length_a   1.000
_cell.length_b   1.000
_cell.length_c   1.000
_cell.angle_alpha   90.00
_cell.angle_beta   90.00
_cell.angle_gamma   90.00
#
_symmetry.space_group_name_H-M   'P 1'
#
loop_
_entity.id
_entity.type
_entity.pdbx_description
1 polymer ?
#
loop_
_entity_poly.entity_id
_entity_poly.type
_entity_poly.pdbx_seq_one_letter_code
_entity_poly.pdbx_strand_id
1 'polypeptide(L)'
;RAAYAFNNLQEFLDLYYRGADVLRTEQDFYDLTWAYLLKCKAQNVVHVEPFFDPQTHTDRGIPFEVVMRGIKQALVDGENKLGISHGLILAFLRHLPEEQAFQTLEQAMPFRDAFIGVGLDSSEQGFPPRLFERVFAKARSEGLHAVAHAGEEGPPEYIWEALDLLKIVRIDHGVRASEDERLMQRIIDEQIPLTVCPLSNTKLCVFEHMGQHNILDMLERGVKVTVNSDDPAYFGGYVTENFMALHEGLGMSEEQAKRLAQNSLDARLV
;
A
#
# COMPACT_ATOMS: atom_id res chain seq x y z
N ARG A 1 -20.59 13.70 -0.78
CA ARG A 1 -20.25 13.04 -2.06
C ARG A 1 -19.32 13.88 -2.92
N ALA A 2 -19.49 15.19 -3.01
CA ALA A 2 -18.61 16.06 -3.80
C ALA A 2 -17.15 16.12 -3.26
N ALA A 3 -16.95 15.99 -1.97
CA ALA A 3 -15.62 15.98 -1.34
C ALA A 3 -14.76 14.73 -1.66
N TYR A 4 -15.35 13.70 -2.24
CA TYR A 4 -14.69 12.45 -2.63
C TYR A 4 -14.56 12.32 -4.18
N ALA A 5 -14.58 13.44 -4.89
CA ALA A 5 -14.30 13.49 -6.32
C ALA A 5 -12.90 14.10 -6.50
N PHE A 6 -11.91 13.24 -6.64
CA PHE A 6 -10.50 13.62 -6.79
C PHE A 6 -10.11 13.74 -8.26
N ASN A 7 -9.14 14.60 -8.57
CA ASN A 7 -8.54 14.74 -9.89
C ASN A 7 -7.11 14.17 -9.94
N ASN A 8 -6.51 13.91 -8.77
CA ASN A 8 -5.15 13.37 -8.62
C ASN A 8 -4.93 12.92 -7.19
N LEU A 9 -3.77 12.29 -6.94
CA LEU A 9 -3.34 11.80 -5.63
C LEU A 9 -3.28 12.93 -4.58
N GLN A 10 -2.81 14.13 -4.94
CA GLN A 10 -2.64 15.22 -3.96
C GLN A 10 -3.98 15.69 -3.38
N GLU A 11 -5.02 15.81 -4.19
CA GLU A 11 -6.36 16.19 -3.69
C GLU A 11 -6.94 15.17 -2.71
N PHE A 12 -6.67 13.87 -2.95
CA PHE A 12 -7.01 12.82 -2.01
C PHE A 12 -6.24 12.98 -0.70
N LEU A 13 -4.92 13.12 -0.76
CA LEU A 13 -4.06 13.24 0.42
C LEU A 13 -4.44 14.46 1.28
N ASP A 14 -4.81 15.59 0.67
CA ASP A 14 -5.29 16.77 1.39
C ASP A 14 -6.56 16.50 2.21
N LEU A 15 -7.44 15.62 1.71
CA LEU A 15 -8.63 15.19 2.46
C LEU A 15 -8.28 14.13 3.50
N TYR A 16 -7.43 13.18 3.15
CA TYR A 16 -6.98 12.07 4.00
C TYR A 16 -6.34 12.59 5.29
N TYR A 17 -5.34 13.48 5.18
CA TYR A 17 -4.66 14.03 6.34
C TYR A 17 -5.58 14.81 7.26
N ARG A 18 -6.53 15.58 6.71
CA ARG A 18 -7.57 16.23 7.53
C ARG A 18 -8.50 15.23 8.21
N GLY A 19 -8.82 14.13 7.54
CA GLY A 19 -9.61 13.03 8.12
C GLY A 19 -8.89 12.35 9.28
N ALA A 20 -7.57 12.24 9.22
CA ALA A 20 -6.75 11.63 10.27
C ALA A 20 -6.74 12.43 11.60
N ASP A 21 -7.13 13.70 11.60
CA ASP A 21 -7.14 14.57 12.80
C ASP A 21 -8.07 14.08 13.92
N VAL A 22 -9.04 13.23 13.61
CA VAL A 22 -9.95 12.63 14.61
C VAL A 22 -9.28 11.55 15.45
N LEU A 23 -8.23 10.91 14.92
CA LEU A 23 -7.51 9.83 15.58
C LEU A 23 -6.51 10.40 16.60
N ARG A 24 -6.74 10.18 17.89
CA ARG A 24 -5.96 10.81 18.96
C ARG A 24 -5.56 9.87 20.09
N THR A 25 -6.30 8.80 20.29
CA THR A 25 -6.11 7.84 21.38
C THR A 25 -5.82 6.46 20.84
N GLU A 26 -5.22 5.61 21.65
CA GLU A 26 -4.99 4.19 21.33
C GLU A 26 -6.31 3.49 20.90
N GLN A 27 -7.43 3.86 21.54
CA GLN A 27 -8.74 3.33 21.21
C GLN A 27 -9.22 3.74 19.82
N ASP A 28 -8.95 4.98 19.37
CA ASP A 28 -9.34 5.43 18.03
C ASP A 28 -8.62 4.62 16.95
N PHE A 29 -7.32 4.36 17.11
CA PHE A 29 -6.54 3.53 16.19
C PHE A 29 -6.97 2.07 16.23
N TYR A 30 -7.31 1.54 17.41
CA TYR A 30 -7.89 0.22 17.53
C TYR A 30 -9.23 0.11 16.78
N ASP A 31 -10.16 1.04 17.04
CA ASP A 31 -11.51 1.01 16.46
C ASP A 31 -11.47 1.13 14.93
N LEU A 32 -10.62 2.00 14.39
CA LEU A 32 -10.42 2.13 12.95
C LEU A 32 -9.91 0.81 12.34
N THR A 33 -8.84 0.25 12.89
CA THR A 33 -8.24 -1.00 12.41
C THR A 33 -9.22 -2.17 12.56
N TRP A 34 -9.93 -2.24 13.67
CA TRP A 34 -10.93 -3.28 13.90
C TRP A 34 -12.09 -3.20 12.90
N ALA A 35 -12.58 -2.00 12.61
CA ALA A 35 -13.63 -1.79 11.62
C ALA A 35 -13.20 -2.27 10.22
N TYR A 36 -11.93 -2.00 9.83
CA TYR A 36 -11.34 -2.52 8.61
C TYR A 36 -11.31 -4.06 8.60
N LEU A 37 -10.82 -4.68 9.67
CA LEU A 37 -10.73 -6.16 9.77
C LEU A 37 -12.09 -6.84 9.70
N LEU A 38 -13.15 -6.25 10.27
CA LEU A 38 -14.52 -6.75 10.13
C LEU A 38 -14.98 -6.74 8.67
N LYS A 39 -14.63 -5.73 7.88
CA LYS A 39 -14.89 -5.69 6.44
C LYS A 39 -14.09 -6.74 5.68
N CYS A 40 -12.82 -6.90 6.02
CA CYS A 40 -11.98 -7.97 5.47
C CYS A 40 -12.57 -9.34 5.72
N LYS A 41 -13.03 -9.62 6.95
CA LYS A 41 -13.67 -10.88 7.30
C LYS A 41 -14.94 -11.14 6.48
N ALA A 42 -15.78 -10.12 6.31
CA ALA A 42 -17.01 -10.23 5.51
C ALA A 42 -16.73 -10.54 4.03
N GLN A 43 -15.52 -10.25 3.55
CA GLN A 43 -15.06 -10.50 2.16
C GLN A 43 -14.11 -11.70 2.05
N ASN A 44 -14.05 -12.57 3.07
CA ASN A 44 -13.19 -13.75 3.11
C ASN A 44 -11.70 -13.48 2.95
N VAL A 45 -11.22 -12.29 3.29
CA VAL A 45 -9.79 -11.99 3.38
C VAL A 45 -9.20 -12.77 4.55
N VAL A 46 -8.10 -13.47 4.30
CA VAL A 46 -7.43 -14.37 5.26
C VAL A 46 -6.10 -13.83 5.77
N HIS A 47 -5.57 -12.81 5.10
CA HIS A 47 -4.30 -12.16 5.45
C HIS A 47 -4.34 -10.69 5.06
N VAL A 48 -3.76 -9.82 5.88
CA VAL A 48 -3.63 -8.38 5.60
C VAL A 48 -2.22 -7.88 5.91
N GLU A 49 -1.69 -6.99 5.07
CA GLU A 49 -0.43 -6.29 5.29
C GLU A 49 -0.66 -4.78 5.18
N PRO A 50 -1.30 -4.16 6.18
CA PRO A 50 -1.58 -2.74 6.14
C PRO A 50 -0.31 -1.91 6.33
N PHE A 51 -0.31 -0.75 5.67
CA PHE A 51 0.64 0.33 5.93
C PHE A 51 0.11 1.24 7.03
N PHE A 52 1.00 1.86 7.77
CA PHE A 52 0.63 3.00 8.60
C PHE A 52 1.76 4.03 8.61
N ASP A 53 1.36 5.31 8.60
CA ASP A 53 2.25 6.47 8.53
C ASP A 53 2.29 7.15 9.89
N PRO A 54 3.19 6.80 10.79
CA PRO A 54 3.21 7.44 12.13
C PRO A 54 3.44 8.94 12.04
N GLN A 55 4.15 9.44 11.01
CA GLN A 55 4.44 10.87 10.82
C GLN A 55 3.16 11.71 10.68
N THR A 56 2.10 11.19 10.06
CA THR A 56 0.77 11.82 10.00
C THR A 56 0.23 12.15 11.40
N HIS A 57 0.63 11.41 12.42
CA HIS A 57 0.13 11.53 13.78
C HIS A 57 1.15 12.18 14.71
N THR A 58 2.44 11.82 14.61
CA THR A 58 3.49 12.36 15.49
C THR A 58 3.72 13.84 15.27
N ASP A 59 3.59 14.35 14.06
CA ASP A 59 3.71 15.77 13.72
C ASP A 59 2.64 16.65 14.39
N ARG A 60 1.49 16.07 14.76
CA ARG A 60 0.43 16.75 15.52
C ARG A 60 0.42 16.38 17.01
N GLY A 61 1.52 15.79 17.51
CA GLY A 61 1.77 15.53 18.92
C GLY A 61 1.17 14.25 19.48
N ILE A 62 0.73 13.30 18.64
CA ILE A 62 0.32 11.98 19.08
C ILE A 62 1.57 11.09 19.21
N PRO A 63 1.87 10.53 20.40
CA PRO A 63 3.05 9.67 20.56
C PRO A 63 3.01 8.44 19.65
N PHE A 64 4.18 8.05 19.09
CA PHE A 64 4.31 6.88 18.23
C PHE A 64 3.69 5.60 18.84
N GLU A 65 3.96 5.37 20.13
CA GLU A 65 3.45 4.19 20.83
C GLU A 65 1.92 4.15 20.93
N VAL A 66 1.23 5.29 20.95
CA VAL A 66 -0.24 5.36 20.98
C VAL A 66 -0.81 4.82 19.66
N VAL A 67 -0.27 5.28 18.54
CA VAL A 67 -0.66 4.79 17.20
C VAL A 67 -0.37 3.29 17.10
N MET A 68 0.86 2.91 17.42
CA MET A 68 1.35 1.55 17.31
C MET A 68 0.56 0.56 18.13
N ARG A 69 0.26 0.87 19.40
CA ARG A 69 -0.46 -0.04 20.30
C ARG A 69 -1.89 -0.28 19.86
N GLY A 70 -2.60 0.77 19.43
CA GLY A 70 -3.98 0.64 18.96
C GLY A 70 -4.06 -0.26 17.73
N ILE A 71 -3.24 -0.01 16.72
CA ILE A 71 -3.20 -0.82 15.48
C ILE A 71 -2.81 -2.27 15.80
N LYS A 72 -1.69 -2.47 16.51
CA LYS A 72 -1.18 -3.81 16.85
C LYS A 72 -2.21 -4.63 17.64
N GLN A 73 -2.87 -4.04 18.63
CA GLN A 73 -3.86 -4.75 19.42
C GLN A 73 -5.04 -5.20 18.55
N ALA A 74 -5.52 -4.35 17.65
CA ALA A 74 -6.60 -4.72 16.74
C ALA A 74 -6.18 -5.82 15.75
N LEU A 75 -4.94 -5.80 15.24
CA LEU A 75 -4.43 -6.86 14.36
C LEU A 75 -4.32 -8.20 15.10
N VAL A 76 -3.78 -8.22 16.31
CA VAL A 76 -3.71 -9.43 17.17
C VAL A 76 -5.12 -9.97 17.49
N ASP A 77 -6.05 -9.10 17.82
CA ASP A 77 -7.46 -9.48 18.05
C ASP A 77 -8.12 -10.02 16.78
N GLY A 78 -7.78 -9.45 15.62
CA GLY A 78 -8.22 -9.91 14.30
C GLY A 78 -7.74 -11.33 13.99
N GLU A 79 -6.49 -11.63 14.29
CA GLU A 79 -5.96 -12.98 14.14
C GLU A 79 -6.69 -13.97 15.07
N ASN A 80 -6.81 -13.63 16.36
CA ASN A 80 -7.41 -14.50 17.36
C ASN A 80 -8.93 -14.70 17.19
N LYS A 81 -9.68 -13.65 16.82
CA LYS A 81 -11.15 -13.64 16.79
C LYS A 81 -11.73 -13.84 15.39
N LEU A 82 -11.02 -13.40 14.35
CA LEU A 82 -11.49 -13.43 12.97
C LEU A 82 -10.73 -14.45 12.10
N GLY A 83 -9.55 -14.92 12.55
CA GLY A 83 -8.69 -15.83 11.79
C GLY A 83 -8.01 -15.14 10.60
N ILE A 84 -7.73 -13.84 10.72
CA ILE A 84 -7.02 -13.05 9.69
C ILE A 84 -5.60 -12.86 10.16
N SER A 85 -4.63 -13.53 9.52
CA SER A 85 -3.22 -13.29 9.77
C SER A 85 -2.77 -11.92 9.26
N HIS A 86 -1.70 -11.39 9.79
CA HIS A 86 -1.29 -10.01 9.48
C HIS A 86 0.22 -9.81 9.47
N GLY A 87 0.64 -8.78 8.75
CA GLY A 87 1.96 -8.18 8.83
C GLY A 87 1.83 -6.65 8.76
N LEU A 88 2.43 -5.91 9.70
CA LEU A 88 2.35 -4.46 9.70
C LEU A 88 3.57 -3.85 9.00
N ILE A 89 3.34 -2.88 8.12
CA ILE A 89 4.38 -2.17 7.36
C ILE A 89 4.46 -0.72 7.85
N LEU A 90 5.64 -0.31 8.30
CA LEU A 90 5.93 1.06 8.72
C LEU A 90 6.22 1.90 7.47
N ALA A 91 5.34 2.82 7.10
CA ALA A 91 5.54 3.67 5.94
C ALA A 91 6.21 5.01 6.30
N PHE A 92 7.01 5.52 5.36
CA PHE A 92 7.61 6.85 5.45
C PHE A 92 6.94 7.78 4.43
N LEU A 93 6.52 8.96 4.91
CA LEU A 93 5.93 9.99 4.06
C LEU A 93 7.01 10.63 3.17
N ARG A 94 6.97 10.35 1.87
CA ARG A 94 8.03 10.72 0.92
C ARG A 94 8.14 12.21 0.61
N HIS A 95 7.12 12.99 0.95
CA HIS A 95 7.15 14.46 0.82
C HIS A 95 7.91 15.14 1.97
N LEU A 96 8.30 14.38 3.01
CA LEU A 96 9.12 14.84 4.13
C LEU A 96 10.60 14.49 3.90
N PRO A 97 11.55 15.20 4.55
CA PRO A 97 12.98 14.86 4.44
C PRO A 97 13.31 13.47 4.99
N GLU A 98 14.32 12.79 4.41
CA GLU A 98 14.78 11.47 4.85
C GLU A 98 15.18 11.44 6.34
N GLU A 99 15.67 12.55 6.88
CA GLU A 99 16.01 12.68 8.30
C GLU A 99 14.80 12.42 9.22
N GLN A 100 13.60 12.80 8.80
CA GLN A 100 12.38 12.48 9.55
C GLN A 100 12.03 10.99 9.45
N ALA A 101 12.29 10.35 8.33
CA ALA A 101 12.14 8.89 8.20
C ALA A 101 13.12 8.14 9.12
N PHE A 102 14.34 8.62 9.29
CA PHE A 102 15.27 8.08 10.29
C PHE A 102 14.76 8.22 11.71
N GLN A 103 14.21 9.38 12.08
CA GLN A 103 13.60 9.62 13.41
C GLN A 103 12.42 8.67 13.64
N THR A 104 11.59 8.46 12.61
CA THR A 104 10.47 7.52 12.65
C THR A 104 10.94 6.08 12.82
N LEU A 105 11.96 5.68 12.09
CA LEU A 105 12.55 4.34 12.22
C LEU A 105 13.14 4.13 13.61
N GLU A 106 13.84 5.13 14.18
CA GLU A 106 14.38 5.07 15.52
C GLU A 106 13.28 4.92 16.59
N GLN A 107 12.18 5.66 16.46
CA GLN A 107 10.99 5.53 17.34
C GLN A 107 10.34 4.14 17.21
N ALA A 108 10.42 3.51 16.04
CA ALA A 108 9.84 2.19 15.79
C ALA A 108 10.69 1.05 16.36
N MET A 109 12.00 1.22 16.52
CA MET A 109 12.91 0.13 16.92
C MET A 109 12.55 -0.57 18.25
N PRO A 110 12.04 0.09 19.29
CA PRO A 110 11.53 -0.59 20.49
C PRO A 110 10.36 -1.55 20.22
N PHE A 111 9.71 -1.41 19.06
CA PHE A 111 8.57 -2.22 18.61
C PHE A 111 8.92 -3.09 17.39
N ARG A 112 10.21 -3.32 17.14
CA ARG A 112 10.72 -3.98 15.92
C ARG A 112 9.94 -5.25 15.53
N ASP A 113 9.60 -6.08 16.51
CA ASP A 113 8.89 -7.35 16.29
C ASP A 113 7.41 -7.17 15.87
N ALA A 114 6.92 -5.95 15.85
CA ALA A 114 5.56 -5.64 15.37
C ALA A 114 5.51 -5.39 13.87
N PHE A 115 6.66 -5.19 13.22
CA PHE A 115 6.74 -4.82 11.80
C PHE A 115 7.40 -5.91 10.99
N ILE A 116 6.86 -6.17 9.78
CA ILE A 116 7.48 -7.06 8.79
C ILE A 116 8.34 -6.31 7.79
N GLY A 117 8.10 -5.01 7.62
CA GLY A 117 8.78 -4.20 6.61
C GLY A 117 8.60 -2.70 6.80
N VAL A 118 9.28 -1.97 5.92
CA VAL A 118 9.11 -0.52 5.74
C VAL A 118 8.57 -0.23 4.34
N GLY A 119 7.79 0.84 4.23
CA GLY A 119 7.20 1.34 2.98
C GLY A 119 7.56 2.79 2.70
N LEU A 120 7.33 3.22 1.47
CA LEU A 120 7.43 4.60 1.04
C LEU A 120 6.12 4.98 0.35
N ASP A 121 5.43 6.00 0.82
CA ASP A 121 4.11 6.41 0.31
C ASP A 121 3.91 7.93 0.30
N SER A 122 2.66 8.40 0.15
CA SER A 122 2.28 9.80 0.00
C SER A 122 2.58 10.35 -1.40
N SER A 123 2.68 11.67 -1.55
CA SER A 123 2.81 12.38 -2.83
C SER A 123 3.98 11.87 -3.66
N GLU A 124 3.71 11.18 -4.77
CA GLU A 124 4.77 10.55 -5.55
C GLU A 124 5.51 11.56 -6.45
N GLN A 125 4.76 12.47 -7.10
CA GLN A 125 5.35 13.41 -8.05
C GLN A 125 6.30 14.40 -7.36
N GLY A 126 7.54 14.46 -7.86
CA GLY A 126 8.59 15.33 -7.31
C GLY A 126 9.37 14.74 -6.15
N PHE A 127 8.99 13.55 -5.63
CA PHE A 127 9.63 12.89 -4.49
C PHE A 127 10.14 11.50 -4.88
N PRO A 128 11.21 11.40 -5.67
CA PRO A 128 11.72 10.13 -6.17
C PRO A 128 12.31 9.25 -5.06
N PRO A 129 12.29 7.91 -5.21
CA PRO A 129 12.78 6.95 -4.22
C PRO A 129 14.23 7.16 -3.80
N ARG A 130 15.12 7.66 -4.68
CA ARG A 130 16.54 7.94 -4.36
C ARG A 130 16.74 8.84 -3.13
N LEU A 131 15.73 9.63 -2.75
CA LEU A 131 15.78 10.50 -1.58
C LEU A 131 15.77 9.73 -0.26
N PHE A 132 15.45 8.42 -0.28
CA PHE A 132 15.27 7.57 0.90
C PHE A 132 16.22 6.35 0.92
N GLU A 133 17.27 6.36 0.10
CA GLU A 133 18.19 5.22 -0.04
C GLU A 133 18.82 4.81 1.30
N ARG A 134 19.28 5.77 2.11
CA ARG A 134 20.00 5.51 3.36
C ARG A 134 19.09 4.92 4.44
N VAL A 135 17.88 5.46 4.61
CA VAL A 135 16.94 4.96 5.62
C VAL A 135 16.45 3.56 5.27
N PHE A 136 16.21 3.27 3.98
CA PHE A 136 15.87 1.93 3.52
C PHE A 136 17.01 0.94 3.72
N ALA A 137 18.26 1.35 3.44
CA ALA A 137 19.43 0.53 3.74
C ALA A 137 19.53 0.21 5.23
N LYS A 138 19.28 1.19 6.11
CA LYS A 138 19.24 1.00 7.56
C LYS A 138 18.11 0.03 7.96
N ALA A 139 16.88 0.22 7.47
CA ALA A 139 15.76 -0.66 7.78
C ALA A 139 16.03 -2.12 7.38
N ARG A 140 16.59 -2.34 6.18
CA ARG A 140 17.01 -3.70 5.75
C ARG A 140 18.09 -4.30 6.65
N SER A 141 19.02 -3.49 7.15
CA SER A 141 20.05 -3.98 8.09
C SER A 141 19.47 -4.43 9.45
N GLU A 142 18.27 -3.97 9.79
CA GLU A 142 17.48 -4.43 10.93
C GLU A 142 16.58 -5.63 10.60
N GLY A 143 16.71 -6.21 9.40
CA GLY A 143 15.96 -7.38 8.94
C GLY A 143 14.52 -7.07 8.50
N LEU A 144 14.19 -5.80 8.18
CA LEU A 144 12.88 -5.40 7.65
C LEU A 144 12.85 -5.59 6.12
N HIS A 145 11.74 -6.08 5.59
CA HIS A 145 11.47 -6.02 4.15
C HIS A 145 11.32 -4.56 3.70
N ALA A 146 11.65 -4.31 2.45
CA ALA A 146 11.45 -3.00 1.82
C ALA A 146 10.38 -3.12 0.73
N VAL A 147 9.38 -2.25 0.76
CA VAL A 147 8.37 -2.08 -0.28
C VAL A 147 8.21 -0.58 -0.58
N ALA A 148 7.63 -0.20 -1.70
CA ALA A 148 7.42 1.21 -2.00
C ALA A 148 6.31 1.41 -3.02
N HIS A 149 5.52 2.47 -2.83
CA HIS A 149 4.67 3.02 -3.89
C HIS A 149 5.58 3.62 -4.97
N ALA A 150 5.50 3.09 -6.17
CA ALA A 150 6.27 3.57 -7.31
C ALA A 150 5.53 3.28 -8.62
N GLY A 151 5.41 4.29 -9.48
CA GLY A 151 4.72 4.18 -10.75
C GLY A 151 3.18 4.11 -10.60
N GLU A 152 2.62 4.78 -9.62
CA GLU A 152 1.20 5.12 -9.55
C GLU A 152 0.95 6.37 -10.41
N GLU A 153 1.46 7.52 -10.02
CA GLU A 153 1.48 8.76 -10.80
C GLU A 153 2.89 9.10 -11.32
N GLY A 154 3.92 8.63 -10.61
CA GLY A 154 5.32 8.84 -10.95
C GLY A 154 5.77 8.01 -12.17
N PRO A 155 6.82 8.45 -12.86
CA PRO A 155 7.29 7.79 -14.07
C PRO A 155 7.96 6.43 -13.79
N PRO A 156 8.17 5.57 -14.82
CA PRO A 156 8.84 4.28 -14.68
C PRO A 156 10.22 4.36 -14.01
N GLU A 157 10.92 5.48 -14.13
CA GLU A 157 12.21 5.73 -13.48
C GLU A 157 12.12 5.60 -11.95
N TYR A 158 10.98 5.94 -11.34
CA TYR A 158 10.78 5.78 -9.90
C TYR A 158 10.69 4.30 -9.51
N ILE A 159 10.15 3.45 -10.36
CA ILE A 159 10.16 1.99 -10.14
C ILE A 159 11.60 1.47 -10.25
N TRP A 160 12.38 1.91 -11.26
CA TRP A 160 13.79 1.57 -11.37
C TRP A 160 14.57 1.97 -10.12
N GLU A 161 14.41 3.20 -9.64
CA GLU A 161 15.07 3.69 -8.42
C GLU A 161 14.65 2.89 -7.19
N ALA A 162 13.38 2.57 -7.04
CA ALA A 162 12.89 1.76 -5.91
C ALA A 162 13.52 0.36 -5.92
N LEU A 163 13.59 -0.29 -7.08
CA LEU A 163 14.22 -1.59 -7.22
C LEU A 163 15.74 -1.53 -7.00
N ASP A 164 16.42 -0.54 -7.59
CA ASP A 164 17.87 -0.49 -7.63
C ASP A 164 18.49 0.13 -6.38
N LEU A 165 17.86 1.12 -5.77
CA LEU A 165 18.39 1.86 -4.63
C LEU A 165 17.75 1.41 -3.31
N LEU A 166 16.43 1.36 -3.25
CA LEU A 166 15.74 0.92 -2.04
C LEU A 166 15.78 -0.60 -1.87
N LYS A 167 16.05 -1.36 -2.96
CA LYS A 167 16.07 -2.83 -2.97
C LYS A 167 14.74 -3.41 -2.48
N ILE A 168 13.65 -2.84 -2.97
CA ILE A 168 12.31 -3.31 -2.64
C ILE A 168 12.08 -4.73 -3.19
N VAL A 169 11.25 -5.48 -2.48
CA VAL A 169 10.86 -6.85 -2.84
C VAL A 169 9.44 -6.93 -3.42
N ARG A 170 8.69 -5.82 -3.33
CA ARG A 170 7.34 -5.66 -3.87
C ARG A 170 7.12 -4.20 -4.24
N ILE A 171 6.47 -3.96 -5.38
CA ILE A 171 6.10 -2.64 -5.86
C ILE A 171 4.64 -2.40 -5.47
N ASP A 172 4.35 -1.30 -4.78
CA ASP A 172 2.97 -0.92 -4.54
C ASP A 172 2.48 -0.03 -5.69
N HIS A 173 1.30 -0.32 -6.22
CA HIS A 173 0.72 0.09 -7.51
C HIS A 173 1.51 -0.42 -8.72
N GLY A 174 2.52 0.30 -9.18
CA GLY A 174 3.39 -0.10 -10.28
C GLY A 174 2.74 -0.09 -11.67
N VAL A 175 1.56 0.51 -11.82
CA VAL A 175 0.76 0.44 -13.07
C VAL A 175 1.45 1.09 -14.26
N ARG A 176 2.31 2.11 -14.02
CA ARG A 176 3.10 2.77 -15.06
C ARG A 176 4.34 1.99 -15.50
N ALA A 177 4.61 0.83 -14.90
CA ALA A 177 5.67 -0.08 -15.40
C ALA A 177 5.45 -0.45 -16.88
N SER A 178 4.19 -0.52 -17.31
CA SER A 178 3.82 -0.83 -18.71
C SER A 178 4.30 0.21 -19.74
N GLU A 179 4.77 1.37 -19.31
CA GLU A 179 5.33 2.41 -20.18
C GLU A 179 6.81 2.14 -20.53
N ASP A 180 7.48 1.20 -19.85
CA ASP A 180 8.88 0.79 -20.10
C ASP A 180 8.97 -0.73 -20.28
N GLU A 181 9.17 -1.19 -21.51
CA GLU A 181 9.22 -2.61 -21.84
C GLU A 181 10.39 -3.34 -21.16
N ARG A 182 11.52 -2.66 -20.93
CA ARG A 182 12.67 -3.25 -20.23
C ARG A 182 12.37 -3.44 -18.75
N LEU A 183 11.65 -2.50 -18.15
CA LEU A 183 11.18 -2.61 -16.78
C LEU A 183 10.18 -3.76 -16.63
N MET A 184 9.21 -3.83 -17.54
CA MET A 184 8.24 -4.93 -17.58
C MET A 184 8.94 -6.29 -17.67
N GLN A 185 9.94 -6.44 -18.57
CA GLN A 185 10.68 -7.68 -18.70
C GLN A 185 11.42 -8.04 -17.40
N ARG A 186 12.05 -7.06 -16.74
CA ARG A 186 12.71 -7.28 -15.44
C ARG A 186 11.72 -7.75 -14.37
N ILE A 187 10.57 -7.09 -14.25
CA ILE A 187 9.52 -7.45 -13.28
C ILE A 187 9.03 -8.89 -13.51
N ILE A 188 8.85 -9.27 -14.78
CA ILE A 188 8.46 -10.63 -15.15
C ILE A 188 9.57 -11.63 -14.81
N ASP A 189 10.80 -11.38 -15.22
CA ASP A 189 11.93 -12.30 -15.03
C ASP A 189 12.26 -12.52 -13.54
N GLU A 190 12.24 -11.45 -12.76
CA GLU A 190 12.50 -11.47 -11.32
C GLU A 190 11.25 -11.82 -10.49
N GLN A 191 10.07 -11.98 -11.13
CA GLN A 191 8.79 -12.28 -10.49
C GLN A 191 8.43 -11.31 -9.34
N ILE A 192 8.72 -10.03 -9.54
CA ILE A 192 8.46 -8.98 -8.54
C ILE A 192 6.94 -8.73 -8.47
N PRO A 193 6.30 -8.88 -7.28
CA PRO A 193 4.87 -8.64 -7.16
C PRO A 193 4.52 -7.15 -7.24
N LEU A 194 3.34 -6.86 -7.81
CA LEU A 194 2.72 -5.53 -7.81
C LEU A 194 1.41 -5.56 -7.04
N THR A 195 1.23 -4.65 -6.07
CA THR A 195 -0.04 -4.50 -5.33
C THR A 195 -0.91 -3.44 -6.01
N VAL A 196 -1.62 -3.86 -7.05
CA VAL A 196 -2.45 -2.97 -7.87
C VAL A 196 -3.79 -2.67 -7.19
N CYS A 197 -4.22 -1.41 -7.24
CA CYS A 197 -5.41 -0.90 -6.56
C CYS A 197 -6.41 -0.29 -7.59
N PRO A 198 -7.23 -1.11 -8.28
CA PRO A 198 -7.98 -0.66 -9.46
C PRO A 198 -8.96 0.48 -9.20
N LEU A 199 -9.73 0.45 -8.10
CA LEU A 199 -10.66 1.52 -7.76
C LEU A 199 -9.93 2.82 -7.40
N SER A 200 -8.82 2.73 -6.64
CA SER A 200 -7.97 3.86 -6.34
C SER A 200 -7.43 4.49 -7.62
N ASN A 201 -6.78 3.71 -8.47
CA ASN A 201 -6.19 4.20 -9.72
C ASN A 201 -7.21 4.90 -10.63
N THR A 202 -8.47 4.43 -10.64
CA THR A 202 -9.54 5.08 -11.39
C THR A 202 -10.04 6.36 -10.69
N LYS A 203 -10.16 6.34 -9.36
CA LYS A 203 -10.62 7.50 -8.58
C LYS A 203 -9.61 8.65 -8.56
N LEU A 204 -8.33 8.34 -8.62
CA LEU A 204 -7.23 9.29 -8.67
C LEU A 204 -6.89 9.73 -10.12
N CYS A 205 -7.69 9.29 -11.10
CA CYS A 205 -7.54 9.63 -12.52
C CYS A 205 -6.19 9.16 -13.13
N VAL A 206 -5.55 8.15 -12.55
CA VAL A 206 -4.43 7.44 -13.18
C VAL A 206 -4.92 6.75 -14.46
N PHE A 207 -6.13 6.19 -14.43
CA PHE A 207 -6.90 5.77 -15.60
C PHE A 207 -8.21 6.55 -15.64
N GLU A 208 -8.63 6.98 -16.84
CA GLU A 208 -9.86 7.75 -17.03
C GLU A 208 -11.11 6.96 -16.61
N HIS A 209 -11.10 5.65 -16.86
CA HIS A 209 -12.14 4.72 -16.45
C HIS A 209 -11.60 3.29 -16.38
N MET A 210 -12.31 2.41 -15.67
CA MET A 210 -11.88 1.02 -15.42
C MET A 210 -11.58 0.24 -16.72
N GLY A 211 -12.29 0.50 -17.81
CA GLY A 211 -12.07 -0.17 -19.10
C GLY A 211 -10.70 0.12 -19.75
N GLN A 212 -9.94 1.09 -19.23
CA GLN A 212 -8.57 1.39 -19.70
C GLN A 212 -7.50 0.80 -18.76
N HIS A 213 -7.90 0.20 -17.63
CA HIS A 213 -6.95 -0.28 -16.63
C HIS A 213 -6.15 -1.48 -17.17
N ASN A 214 -4.83 -1.45 -16.99
CA ASN A 214 -3.89 -2.39 -17.61
C ASN A 214 -3.63 -3.68 -16.81
N ILE A 215 -4.26 -3.88 -15.65
CA ILE A 215 -3.96 -5.01 -14.75
C ILE A 215 -4.11 -6.38 -15.41
N LEU A 216 -5.13 -6.58 -16.27
CA LEU A 216 -5.33 -7.87 -16.96
C LEU A 216 -4.28 -8.09 -18.05
N ASP A 217 -3.86 -7.04 -18.76
CA ASP A 217 -2.75 -7.13 -19.72
C ASP A 217 -1.45 -7.52 -19.01
N MET A 218 -1.13 -6.87 -17.89
CA MET A 218 0.04 -7.22 -17.08
C MET A 218 -0.04 -8.68 -16.58
N LEU A 219 -1.21 -9.12 -16.11
CA LEU A 219 -1.43 -10.51 -15.69
C LEU A 219 -1.16 -11.50 -16.83
N GLU A 220 -1.69 -11.24 -18.04
CA GLU A 220 -1.49 -12.14 -19.19
C GLU A 220 -0.04 -12.12 -19.70
N ARG A 221 0.66 -11.03 -19.51
CA ARG A 221 2.09 -10.92 -19.81
C ARG A 221 2.98 -11.64 -18.79
N GLY A 222 2.41 -12.15 -17.68
CA GLY A 222 3.13 -12.93 -16.68
C GLY A 222 3.63 -12.11 -15.48
N VAL A 223 3.19 -10.86 -15.32
CA VAL A 223 3.46 -10.08 -14.11
C VAL A 223 2.66 -10.64 -12.94
N LYS A 224 3.28 -10.76 -11.79
CA LYS A 224 2.61 -11.16 -10.54
C LYS A 224 1.84 -9.98 -9.95
N VAL A 225 0.75 -9.57 -10.62
CA VAL A 225 -0.15 -8.54 -10.12
C VAL A 225 -1.14 -9.12 -9.12
N THR A 226 -1.47 -8.33 -8.09
CA THR A 226 -2.49 -8.65 -7.08
C THR A 226 -3.57 -7.58 -7.06
N VAL A 227 -4.73 -7.85 -6.46
CA VAL A 227 -5.82 -6.88 -6.34
C VAL A 227 -5.92 -6.43 -4.89
N ASN A 228 -5.86 -5.13 -4.67
CA ASN A 228 -5.83 -4.51 -3.35
C ASN A 228 -6.84 -3.37 -3.26
N SER A 229 -7.21 -3.00 -2.04
CA SER A 229 -8.25 -2.01 -1.79
C SER A 229 -7.74 -0.59 -1.59
N ASP A 230 -6.42 -0.44 -1.31
CA ASP A 230 -5.85 0.84 -0.92
C ASP A 230 -6.61 1.44 0.28
N ASP A 231 -7.10 2.67 0.17
CA ASP A 231 -7.95 3.35 1.16
C ASP A 231 -9.45 3.15 0.85
N PRO A 232 -10.04 1.99 1.19
CA PRO A 232 -11.34 1.57 0.68
C PRO A 232 -12.49 2.48 1.07
N ALA A 233 -12.38 3.18 2.20
CA ALA A 233 -13.38 4.14 2.66
C ALA A 233 -13.45 5.39 1.76
N TYR A 234 -12.34 5.74 1.11
CA TYR A 234 -12.23 6.90 0.21
C TYR A 234 -12.50 6.51 -1.24
N PHE A 235 -12.02 5.36 -1.69
CA PHE A 235 -12.10 4.94 -3.10
C PHE A 235 -13.36 4.14 -3.43
N GLY A 236 -14.18 3.82 -2.42
CA GLY A 236 -15.54 3.32 -2.63
C GLY A 236 -15.66 1.80 -2.72
N GLY A 237 -14.65 1.05 -2.28
CA GLY A 237 -14.75 -0.41 -2.23
C GLY A 237 -13.54 -1.10 -1.61
N TYR A 238 -13.82 -2.23 -0.95
CA TYR A 238 -12.81 -3.14 -0.42
C TYR A 238 -12.34 -4.11 -1.51
N VAL A 239 -11.76 -5.24 -1.15
CA VAL A 239 -11.19 -6.19 -2.11
C VAL A 239 -12.25 -6.74 -3.09
N THR A 240 -13.42 -7.14 -2.59
CA THR A 240 -14.47 -7.70 -3.45
C THR A 240 -14.98 -6.69 -4.47
N GLU A 241 -15.18 -5.44 -4.07
CA GLU A 241 -15.62 -4.38 -4.98
C GLU A 241 -14.57 -4.10 -6.06
N ASN A 242 -13.27 -4.21 -5.75
CA ASN A 242 -12.21 -4.12 -6.76
C ASN A 242 -12.29 -5.26 -7.78
N PHE A 243 -12.48 -6.52 -7.33
CA PHE A 243 -12.70 -7.65 -8.24
C PHE A 243 -13.95 -7.46 -9.11
N MET A 244 -15.05 -7.00 -8.52
CA MET A 244 -16.29 -6.71 -9.26
C MET A 244 -16.09 -5.62 -10.30
N ALA A 245 -15.39 -4.55 -9.97
CA ALA A 245 -15.10 -3.46 -10.90
C ALA A 245 -14.24 -3.94 -12.10
N LEU A 246 -13.27 -4.82 -11.87
CA LEU A 246 -12.49 -5.45 -12.94
C LEU A 246 -13.36 -6.35 -13.83
N HIS A 247 -14.28 -7.12 -13.23
CA HIS A 247 -15.20 -7.95 -14.00
C HIS A 247 -16.13 -7.10 -14.87
N GLU A 248 -16.75 -6.07 -14.30
CA GLU A 248 -17.69 -5.19 -14.98
C GLU A 248 -17.01 -4.29 -16.03
N GLY A 249 -15.81 -3.77 -15.73
CA GLY A 249 -15.11 -2.81 -16.57
C GLY A 249 -14.21 -3.42 -17.65
N LEU A 250 -13.59 -4.57 -17.36
CA LEU A 250 -12.62 -5.24 -18.24
C LEU A 250 -13.10 -6.61 -18.75
N GLY A 251 -14.23 -7.12 -18.27
CA GLY A 251 -14.68 -8.48 -18.61
C GLY A 251 -13.81 -9.58 -17.99
N MET A 252 -13.20 -9.31 -16.83
CA MET A 252 -12.34 -10.28 -16.13
C MET A 252 -13.04 -11.64 -16.00
N SER A 253 -12.36 -12.69 -16.43
CA SER A 253 -12.86 -14.08 -16.32
C SER A 253 -12.67 -14.64 -14.90
N GLU A 254 -13.39 -15.72 -14.58
CA GLU A 254 -13.23 -16.44 -13.33
C GLU A 254 -11.80 -16.97 -13.14
N GLU A 255 -11.16 -17.43 -14.22
CA GLU A 255 -9.78 -17.92 -14.15
C GLU A 255 -8.78 -16.81 -13.86
N GLN A 256 -8.92 -15.65 -14.47
CA GLN A 256 -8.12 -14.47 -14.16
C GLN A 256 -8.31 -14.04 -12.71
N ALA A 257 -9.56 -14.03 -12.20
CA ALA A 257 -9.85 -13.71 -10.82
C ALA A 257 -9.16 -14.69 -9.84
N LYS A 258 -9.18 -16.00 -10.15
CA LYS A 258 -8.47 -17.01 -9.35
C LYS A 258 -6.95 -16.81 -9.36
N ARG A 259 -6.37 -16.50 -10.53
CA ARG A 259 -4.93 -16.17 -10.64
C ARG A 259 -4.56 -14.95 -9.82
N LEU A 260 -5.34 -13.88 -9.89
CA LEU A 260 -5.14 -12.66 -9.09
C LEU A 260 -5.22 -12.93 -7.59
N ALA A 261 -6.21 -13.71 -7.15
CA ALA A 261 -6.35 -14.11 -5.76
C ALA A 261 -5.18 -15.00 -5.29
N GLN A 262 -4.73 -15.95 -6.12
CA GLN A 262 -3.57 -16.78 -5.82
C GLN A 262 -2.29 -15.93 -5.75
N ASN A 263 -2.09 -15.01 -6.68
CA ASN A 263 -0.98 -14.08 -6.64
C ASN A 263 -0.95 -13.28 -5.32
N SER A 264 -2.11 -12.85 -4.80
CA SER A 264 -2.19 -12.15 -3.52
C SER A 264 -1.70 -13.00 -2.35
N LEU A 265 -2.00 -14.30 -2.36
CA LEU A 265 -1.50 -15.23 -1.34
C LEU A 265 0.01 -15.48 -1.48
N ASP A 266 0.51 -15.55 -2.71
CA ASP A 266 1.92 -15.83 -3.03
C ASP A 266 2.84 -14.61 -2.85
N ALA A 267 2.25 -13.40 -2.85
CA ALA A 267 2.97 -12.12 -2.72
C ALA A 267 3.09 -11.62 -1.27
N ARG A 268 2.61 -12.39 -0.29
CA ARG A 268 2.75 -12.05 1.12
C ARG A 268 4.23 -11.98 1.51
N LEU A 269 4.56 -11.07 2.41
CA LEU A 269 5.91 -10.93 2.94
C LEU A 269 6.20 -11.89 4.12
N VAL A 270 5.15 -12.49 4.69
CA VAL A 270 5.19 -13.45 5.81
C VAL A 270 4.27 -14.63 5.58
#